data_d0c0b6139d1d1bc1f5e4b5a2e2b71fb1
#
_entry.id   d0c0b6139d1d1bc1f5e4b5a2e2b71fb1
#
_cell.length_a   1.000
_cell.length_b   1.000
_cell.length_c   1.000
_cell.angle_alpha   90.00
_cell.angle_beta   90.00
_cell.angle_gamma   90.00
#
_symmetry.space_group_name_H-M   'P 1'
#
loop_
_entity.id
_entity.type
_entity.pdbx_description
1 polymer ?
#
loop_
_entity_poly.entity_id
_entity_poly.type
_entity_poly.pdbx_seq_one_letter_code
_entity_poly.pdbx_strand_id
1 'polypeptide(L)'
;NTDINQANSQVNAPKDVKQQLSEQRQISAAAGHIRDAVNTYMANQQKAAIKEMAALQAEREELVKRNDKVALAKVDEKLITLLKESEEWGNEGKYRRALDAITSAGVAALTGQSAQGIAVTAASPYVNQAIKNATTDEQTGKVNKVTNIAAHALWGAVESNALGGSSTAGALSAGGAELVAPQIAKVLYDKAPN
;
A
#
# COMPACT_ATOMS: atom_id res chain seq x y z
N ASN A 1 0.36 55.62 20.46
CA ASN A 1 0.42 54.72 21.59
C ASN A 1 0.69 53.34 21.07
N THR A 2 1.93 53.00 20.82
CA THR A 2 2.37 51.66 20.43
C THR A 2 2.85 50.99 21.71
N ASP A 3 1.92 50.33 22.40
CA ASP A 3 2.29 49.47 23.53
C ASP A 3 2.92 48.20 22.99
N ILE A 4 4.24 48.18 22.97
CA ILE A 4 5.07 47.05 22.52
C ILE A 4 4.80 45.77 23.34
N ASN A 5 4.21 45.92 24.55
CA ASN A 5 3.88 44.78 25.42
C ASN A 5 2.60 44.04 24.99
N GLN A 6 1.81 44.61 24.08
CA GLN A 6 0.62 43.97 23.49
C GLN A 6 0.82 43.45 22.09
N ALA A 7 1.96 43.74 21.46
CA ALA A 7 2.33 43.18 20.14
C ALA A 7 3.03 41.83 20.33
N ASN A 8 2.29 40.75 20.10
CA ASN A 8 2.82 39.38 19.96
C ASN A 8 3.42 38.73 21.21
N SER A 9 2.62 38.52 22.23
CA SER A 9 2.99 37.71 23.42
C SER A 9 3.07 36.19 23.16
N GLN A 10 2.98 35.72 21.95
CA GLN A 10 3.04 34.29 21.63
C GLN A 10 3.70 33.97 20.28
N VAL A 11 4.86 34.47 20.01
CA VAL A 11 5.76 33.79 19.07
C VAL A 11 6.49 32.72 19.86
N ASN A 12 6.05 31.44 19.73
CA ASN A 12 6.83 30.32 20.25
C ASN A 12 8.26 30.44 19.74
N ALA A 13 9.25 30.34 20.61
CA ALA A 13 10.65 30.32 20.20
C ALA A 13 10.82 29.28 19.07
N PRO A 14 11.53 29.62 17.97
CA PRO A 14 11.74 28.68 16.90
C PRO A 14 12.40 27.43 17.47
N LYS A 15 11.76 26.28 17.30
CA LYS A 15 12.34 25.00 17.72
C LYS A 15 13.70 24.83 17.05
N ASP A 16 14.67 24.30 17.79
CA ASP A 16 15.99 24.02 17.23
C ASP A 16 15.83 23.09 16.01
N VAL A 17 16.26 23.58 14.85
CA VAL A 17 16.14 22.87 13.57
C VAL A 17 16.86 21.51 13.62
N LYS A 18 17.98 21.41 14.38
CA LYS A 18 18.70 20.15 14.58
C LYS A 18 17.86 19.13 15.37
N GLN A 19 17.18 19.60 16.41
CA GLN A 19 16.29 18.76 17.21
C GLN A 19 15.10 18.28 16.37
N GLN A 20 14.44 19.17 15.62
CA GLN A 20 13.34 18.80 14.73
C GLN A 20 13.76 17.78 13.68
N LEU A 21 14.94 17.97 13.07
CA LEU A 21 15.48 17.03 12.08
C LEU A 21 15.81 15.68 12.71
N SER A 22 16.32 15.66 13.94
CA SER A 22 16.57 14.43 14.69
C SER A 22 15.29 13.67 15.00
N GLU A 23 14.26 14.39 15.50
CA GLU A 23 12.95 13.82 15.78
C GLU A 23 12.29 13.24 14.51
N GLN A 24 12.34 13.97 13.40
CA GLN A 24 11.81 13.48 12.11
C GLN A 24 12.53 12.22 11.61
N ARG A 25 13.86 12.15 11.77
CA ARG A 25 14.65 10.95 11.41
C ARG A 25 14.27 9.76 12.28
N GLN A 26 14.08 9.96 13.58
CA GLN A 26 13.66 8.88 14.50
C GLN A 26 12.25 8.38 14.17
N ILE A 27 11.30 9.28 13.87
CA ILE A 27 9.95 8.91 13.45
C ILE A 27 9.99 8.14 12.12
N SER A 28 10.78 8.60 11.15
CA SER A 28 10.91 7.93 9.85
C SER A 28 11.54 6.54 9.99
N ALA A 29 12.54 6.38 10.85
CA ALA A 29 13.16 5.10 11.14
C ALA A 29 12.17 4.14 11.83
N ALA A 30 11.43 4.62 12.84
CA ALA A 30 10.40 3.83 13.52
C ALA A 30 9.30 3.38 12.54
N ALA A 31 8.85 4.28 11.64
CA ALA A 31 7.90 3.95 10.60
C ALA A 31 8.41 2.87 9.63
N GLY A 32 9.71 2.94 9.27
CA GLY A 32 10.38 1.89 8.50
C GLY A 32 10.34 0.54 9.20
N HIS A 33 10.77 0.49 10.45
CA HIS A 33 10.76 -0.74 11.24
C HIS A 33 9.35 -1.35 11.41
N ILE A 34 8.32 -0.52 11.59
CA ILE A 34 6.94 -1.01 11.66
C ILE A 34 6.53 -1.67 10.34
N ARG A 35 6.82 -1.02 9.21
CA ARG A 35 6.52 -1.59 7.88
C ARG A 35 7.25 -2.90 7.63
N ASP A 36 8.53 -2.96 7.98
CA ASP A 36 9.34 -4.18 7.83
C ASP A 36 8.82 -5.33 8.70
N ALA A 37 8.43 -5.04 9.94
CA ALA A 37 7.83 -6.02 10.83
C ALA A 37 6.49 -6.55 10.28
N VAL A 38 5.63 -5.67 9.77
CA VAL A 38 4.36 -6.05 9.15
C VAL A 38 4.59 -6.87 7.88
N ASN A 39 5.51 -6.47 7.02
CA ASN A 39 5.86 -7.23 5.81
C ASN A 39 6.38 -8.62 6.14
N THR A 40 7.25 -8.71 7.16
CA THR A 40 7.79 -9.99 7.64
C THR A 40 6.69 -10.88 8.19
N TYR A 41 5.79 -10.32 9.00
CA TYR A 41 4.66 -11.06 9.54
C TYR A 41 3.78 -11.63 8.43
N MET A 42 3.40 -10.82 7.44
CA MET A 42 2.58 -11.24 6.31
C MET A 42 3.25 -12.32 5.46
N ALA A 43 4.53 -12.16 5.17
CA ALA A 43 5.31 -13.16 4.44
C ALA A 43 5.37 -14.49 5.20
N ASN A 44 5.48 -14.45 6.54
CA ASN A 44 5.48 -15.65 7.37
C ASN A 44 4.12 -16.37 7.37
N GLN A 45 3.00 -15.62 7.40
CA GLN A 45 1.66 -16.20 7.31
C GLN A 45 1.46 -16.91 5.95
N GLN A 46 1.80 -16.24 4.85
CA GLN A 46 1.73 -16.84 3.53
C GLN A 46 2.62 -18.08 3.40
N LYS A 47 3.85 -18.01 3.92
CA LYS A 47 4.79 -19.14 3.91
C LYS A 47 4.30 -20.33 4.72
N ALA A 48 3.61 -20.10 5.85
CA ALA A 48 3.02 -21.15 6.65
C ALA A 48 1.93 -21.89 5.87
N ALA A 49 1.01 -21.17 5.24
CA ALA A 49 -0.03 -21.74 4.39
C ALA A 49 0.55 -22.56 3.22
N ILE A 50 1.56 -22.03 2.53
CA ILE A 50 2.24 -22.72 1.44
C ILE A 50 2.90 -24.02 1.92
N LYS A 51 3.54 -24.00 3.10
CA LYS A 51 4.16 -25.21 3.66
C LYS A 51 3.14 -26.28 3.98
N GLU A 52 1.98 -25.90 4.55
CA GLU A 52 0.90 -26.82 4.85
C GLU A 52 0.27 -27.39 3.57
N MET A 53 0.08 -26.57 2.55
CA MET A 53 -0.37 -27.03 1.23
C MET A 53 0.57 -28.07 0.61
N ALA A 54 1.88 -27.89 0.73
CA ALA A 54 2.85 -28.86 0.23
C ALA A 54 2.74 -30.22 0.93
N ALA A 55 2.51 -30.23 2.25
CA ALA A 55 2.29 -31.46 3.01
C ALA A 55 0.99 -32.16 2.58
N LEU A 56 -0.10 -31.40 2.42
CA LEU A 56 -1.38 -31.96 1.96
C LEU A 56 -1.33 -32.46 0.52
N GLN A 57 -0.53 -31.84 -0.36
CA GLN A 57 -0.33 -32.34 -1.71
C GLN A 57 0.37 -33.71 -1.71
N ALA A 58 1.37 -33.90 -0.85
CA ALA A 58 2.01 -35.22 -0.70
C ALA A 58 1.03 -36.28 -0.17
N GLU A 59 0.19 -35.94 0.82
CA GLU A 59 -0.89 -36.80 1.30
C GLU A 59 -1.90 -37.14 0.18
N ARG A 60 -2.29 -36.14 -0.60
CA ARG A 60 -3.18 -36.27 -1.75
C ARG A 60 -2.66 -37.31 -2.76
N GLU A 61 -1.38 -37.27 -3.09
CA GLU A 61 -0.76 -38.22 -4.03
C GLU A 61 -0.85 -39.68 -3.52
N GLU A 62 -0.64 -39.89 -2.22
CA GLU A 62 -0.78 -41.19 -1.62
C GLU A 62 -2.23 -41.71 -1.60
N LEU A 63 -3.19 -40.80 -1.35
CA LEU A 63 -4.62 -41.14 -1.39
C LEU A 63 -5.12 -41.48 -2.80
N VAL A 64 -4.58 -40.80 -3.82
CA VAL A 64 -4.85 -41.15 -5.24
C VAL A 64 -4.36 -42.58 -5.55
N LYS A 65 -3.13 -42.93 -5.12
CA LYS A 65 -2.60 -44.29 -5.29
C LYS A 65 -3.46 -45.36 -4.61
N ARG A 66 -4.03 -45.03 -3.44
CA ARG A 66 -4.91 -45.94 -2.66
C ARG A 66 -6.35 -45.93 -3.15
N ASN A 67 -6.71 -45.05 -4.10
CA ASN A 67 -8.08 -44.85 -4.60
C ASN A 67 -9.11 -44.53 -3.49
N ASP A 68 -8.66 -43.85 -2.42
CA ASP A 68 -9.52 -43.39 -1.32
C ASP A 68 -10.22 -42.09 -1.64
N LYS A 69 -11.35 -42.15 -2.32
CA LYS A 69 -12.11 -41.01 -2.79
C LYS A 69 -12.65 -40.11 -1.66
N VAL A 70 -12.97 -40.72 -0.49
CA VAL A 70 -13.54 -39.98 0.65
C VAL A 70 -12.48 -39.13 1.33
N ALA A 71 -11.31 -39.72 1.61
CA ALA A 71 -10.18 -38.97 2.16
C ALA A 71 -9.65 -37.93 1.18
N LEU A 72 -9.60 -38.27 -0.11
CA LEU A 72 -9.18 -37.34 -1.17
C LEU A 72 -10.03 -36.06 -1.21
N ALA A 73 -11.38 -36.22 -1.14
CA ALA A 73 -12.27 -35.04 -1.13
C ALA A 73 -12.02 -34.11 0.06
N LYS A 74 -11.72 -34.67 1.23
CA LYS A 74 -11.38 -33.88 2.43
C LYS A 74 -10.05 -33.13 2.30
N VAL A 75 -9.05 -33.76 1.70
CA VAL A 75 -7.75 -33.12 1.44
C VAL A 75 -7.91 -32.02 0.40
N ASP A 76 -8.67 -32.25 -0.66
CA ASP A 76 -8.95 -31.25 -1.68
C ASP A 76 -9.68 -30.01 -1.11
N GLU A 77 -10.66 -30.20 -0.21
CA GLU A 77 -11.33 -29.10 0.49
C GLU A 77 -10.36 -28.28 1.35
N LYS A 78 -9.47 -28.94 2.08
CA LYS A 78 -8.43 -28.24 2.87
C LYS A 78 -7.46 -27.48 1.99
N LEU A 79 -7.02 -28.06 0.88
CA LEU A 79 -6.15 -27.39 -0.09
C LEU A 79 -6.79 -26.13 -0.66
N ILE A 80 -8.09 -26.17 -1.02
CA ILE A 80 -8.83 -24.99 -1.50
C ILE A 80 -8.90 -23.92 -0.41
N THR A 81 -9.13 -24.31 0.84
CA THR A 81 -9.19 -23.36 1.97
C THR A 81 -7.85 -22.67 2.19
N LEU A 82 -6.75 -23.43 2.24
CA LEU A 82 -5.41 -22.91 2.42
C LEU A 82 -4.95 -22.05 1.23
N LEU A 83 -5.35 -22.39 0.01
CA LEU A 83 -5.07 -21.58 -1.16
C LEU A 83 -5.71 -20.19 -1.02
N LYS A 84 -7.01 -20.14 -0.67
CA LYS A 84 -7.71 -18.87 -0.41
C LYS A 84 -7.06 -18.08 0.72
N GLU A 85 -6.67 -18.73 1.81
CA GLU A 85 -6.00 -18.08 2.93
C GLU A 85 -4.63 -17.52 2.51
N SER A 86 -3.85 -18.27 1.75
CA SER A 86 -2.56 -17.81 1.20
C SER A 86 -2.73 -16.58 0.29
N GLU A 87 -3.76 -16.58 -0.56
CA GLU A 87 -4.10 -15.44 -1.41
C GLU A 87 -4.47 -14.20 -0.60
N GLU A 88 -5.23 -14.37 0.51
CA GLU A 88 -5.65 -13.28 1.38
C GLU A 88 -4.49 -12.63 2.16
N TRP A 89 -3.39 -13.35 2.38
CA TRP A 89 -2.13 -12.83 2.91
C TRP A 89 -1.18 -12.31 1.82
N GLY A 90 -1.46 -12.59 0.55
CA GLY A 90 -0.70 -12.10 -0.60
C GLY A 90 -0.83 -10.60 -0.83
N ASN A 91 -0.12 -10.08 -1.82
CA ASN A 91 -0.03 -8.63 -2.08
C ASN A 91 -1.37 -7.93 -2.31
N GLU A 92 -2.39 -8.65 -2.77
CA GLU A 92 -3.73 -8.13 -3.07
C GLU A 92 -4.80 -8.66 -2.12
N GLY A 93 -4.41 -9.43 -1.12
CA GLY A 93 -5.31 -10.06 -0.17
C GLY A 93 -5.92 -9.08 0.84
N LYS A 94 -7.05 -9.46 1.42
CA LYS A 94 -7.77 -8.60 2.38
C LYS A 94 -6.98 -8.36 3.66
N TYR A 95 -6.25 -9.36 4.16
CA TYR A 95 -5.45 -9.24 5.36
C TYR A 95 -4.27 -8.29 5.13
N ARG A 96 -3.65 -8.37 3.93
CA ARG A 96 -2.61 -7.44 3.52
C ARG A 96 -3.12 -6.01 3.52
N ARG A 97 -4.24 -5.74 2.85
CA ARG A 97 -4.84 -4.40 2.80
C ARG A 97 -5.18 -3.86 4.18
N ALA A 98 -5.76 -4.70 5.05
CA ALA A 98 -6.10 -4.29 6.41
C ALA A 98 -4.86 -3.90 7.21
N LEU A 99 -3.78 -4.69 7.16
CA LEU A 99 -2.53 -4.38 7.85
C LEU A 99 -1.82 -3.17 7.26
N ASP A 100 -1.80 -3.02 5.94
CA ASP A 100 -1.25 -1.84 5.28
C ASP A 100 -2.02 -0.57 5.67
N ALA A 101 -3.36 -0.63 5.76
CA ALA A 101 -4.19 0.48 6.21
C ALA A 101 -3.89 0.87 7.67
N ILE A 102 -3.84 -0.11 8.58
CA ILE A 102 -3.54 0.12 10.01
C ILE A 102 -2.12 0.68 10.18
N THR A 103 -1.14 0.09 9.47
CA THR A 103 0.26 0.53 9.51
C THR A 103 0.41 1.94 8.99
N SER A 104 -0.23 2.25 7.86
CA SER A 104 -0.19 3.58 7.25
C SER A 104 -0.86 4.63 8.13
N ALA A 105 -2.01 4.31 8.74
CA ALA A 105 -2.67 5.19 9.70
C ALA A 105 -1.83 5.42 10.96
N GLY A 106 -1.19 4.38 11.48
CA GLY A 106 -0.28 4.47 12.63
C GLY A 106 0.94 5.36 12.35
N VAL A 107 1.56 5.20 11.18
CA VAL A 107 2.67 6.05 10.74
C VAL A 107 2.19 7.50 10.56
N ALA A 108 1.03 7.71 9.95
CA ALA A 108 0.45 9.05 9.76
C ALA A 108 0.19 9.75 11.11
N ALA A 109 -0.33 9.02 12.10
CA ALA A 109 -0.52 9.55 13.46
C ALA A 109 0.80 9.91 14.13
N LEU A 110 1.82 9.07 14.03
CA LEU A 110 3.15 9.33 14.59
C LEU A 110 3.85 10.53 13.93
N THR A 111 3.56 10.80 12.65
CA THR A 111 4.08 11.98 11.92
C THR A 111 3.27 13.25 12.16
N GLY A 112 2.26 13.22 13.02
CA GLY A 112 1.45 14.38 13.41
C GLY A 112 0.49 14.85 12.33
N GLN A 113 0.03 13.95 11.48
CA GLN A 113 -1.00 14.27 10.48
C GLN A 113 -2.35 14.57 11.13
N SER A 114 -3.17 15.35 10.45
CA SER A 114 -4.55 15.64 10.87
C SER A 114 -5.40 14.35 10.87
N ALA A 115 -6.50 14.35 11.62
CA ALA A 115 -7.45 13.23 11.62
C ALA A 115 -7.95 12.89 10.20
N GLN A 116 -8.14 13.90 9.34
CA GLN A 116 -8.50 13.71 7.93
C GLN A 116 -7.36 13.04 7.15
N GLY A 117 -6.11 13.49 7.35
CA GLY A 117 -4.93 12.88 6.74
C GLY A 117 -4.76 11.42 7.15
N ILE A 118 -4.93 11.10 8.43
CA ILE A 118 -4.88 9.72 8.94
C ILE A 118 -5.97 8.86 8.28
N ALA A 119 -7.21 9.36 8.19
CA ALA A 119 -8.32 8.63 7.58
C ALA A 119 -8.08 8.34 6.10
N VAL A 120 -7.60 9.33 5.33
CA VAL A 120 -7.30 9.17 3.90
C VAL A 120 -6.14 8.19 3.71
N THR A 121 -5.09 8.28 4.52
CA THR A 121 -3.94 7.36 4.47
C THR A 121 -4.36 5.92 4.77
N ALA A 122 -5.26 5.71 5.74
CA ALA A 122 -5.83 4.39 6.05
C ALA A 122 -6.72 3.84 4.92
N ALA A 123 -7.44 4.72 4.21
CA ALA A 123 -8.31 4.34 3.10
C ALA A 123 -7.54 4.01 1.81
N SER A 124 -6.32 4.53 1.64
CA SER A 124 -5.57 4.46 0.39
C SER A 124 -5.39 3.04 -0.16
N PRO A 125 -5.02 2.01 0.63
CA PRO A 125 -4.89 0.65 0.11
C PRO A 125 -6.20 0.10 -0.48
N TYR A 126 -7.34 0.46 0.12
CA TYR A 126 -8.66 0.03 -0.35
C TYR A 126 -9.10 0.76 -1.62
N VAL A 127 -8.83 2.08 -1.68
CA VAL A 127 -9.14 2.89 -2.87
C VAL A 127 -8.28 2.45 -4.05
N ASN A 128 -6.99 2.20 -3.85
CA ASN A 128 -6.09 1.71 -4.89
C ASN A 128 -6.55 0.35 -5.44
N GLN A 129 -7.00 -0.56 -4.56
CA GLN A 129 -7.58 -1.82 -5.01
C GLN A 129 -8.89 -1.63 -5.77
N ALA A 130 -9.76 -0.71 -5.33
CA ALA A 130 -11.00 -0.40 -6.03
C ALA A 130 -10.72 0.20 -7.42
N ILE A 131 -9.73 1.10 -7.54
CA ILE A 131 -9.27 1.64 -8.83
C ILE A 131 -8.80 0.50 -9.75
N LYS A 132 -7.95 -0.39 -9.23
CA LYS A 132 -7.46 -1.54 -9.99
C LYS A 132 -8.62 -2.39 -10.51
N ASN A 133 -9.54 -2.77 -9.63
CA ASN A 133 -10.70 -3.59 -10.00
C ASN A 133 -11.59 -2.90 -11.03
N ALA A 134 -11.89 -1.61 -10.85
CA ALA A 134 -12.74 -0.84 -11.76
C ALA A 134 -12.11 -0.58 -13.13
N THR A 135 -10.79 -0.64 -13.22
CA THR A 135 -10.06 -0.34 -14.46
C THR A 135 -9.48 -1.58 -15.15
N THR A 136 -9.67 -2.75 -14.56
CA THR A 136 -9.24 -4.05 -15.11
C THR A 136 -10.44 -4.77 -15.71
N ASP A 137 -10.32 -5.19 -16.95
CA ASP A 137 -11.31 -6.03 -17.63
C ASP A 137 -11.28 -7.44 -17.00
N GLU A 138 -12.42 -7.89 -16.48
CA GLU A 138 -12.53 -9.17 -15.75
C GLU A 138 -12.27 -10.40 -16.64
N GLN A 139 -12.56 -10.29 -17.95
CA GLN A 139 -12.44 -11.42 -18.88
C GLN A 139 -11.01 -11.58 -19.40
N THR A 140 -10.34 -10.46 -19.65
CA THR A 140 -9.01 -10.45 -20.27
C THR A 140 -7.87 -10.16 -19.30
N GLY A 141 -8.17 -9.69 -18.08
CA GLY A 141 -7.20 -9.22 -17.09
C GLY A 141 -6.45 -7.95 -17.53
N LYS A 142 -6.87 -7.30 -18.63
CA LYS A 142 -6.19 -6.11 -19.15
C LYS A 142 -6.64 -4.85 -18.44
N VAL A 143 -5.68 -4.04 -18.01
CA VAL A 143 -5.94 -2.74 -17.39
C VAL A 143 -6.17 -1.68 -18.45
N ASN A 144 -7.27 -0.92 -18.30
CA ASN A 144 -7.47 0.33 -19.06
C ASN A 144 -6.52 1.40 -18.48
N LYS A 145 -5.35 1.55 -19.08
CA LYS A 145 -4.28 2.42 -18.58
C LYS A 145 -4.71 3.87 -18.42
N VAL A 146 -5.49 4.41 -19.37
CA VAL A 146 -5.94 5.82 -19.33
C VAL A 146 -6.86 6.07 -18.14
N THR A 147 -7.86 5.20 -17.96
CA THR A 147 -8.80 5.30 -16.85
C THR A 147 -8.11 5.05 -15.50
N ASN A 148 -7.18 4.10 -15.45
CA ASN A 148 -6.40 3.80 -14.25
C ASN A 148 -5.56 5.00 -13.81
N ILE A 149 -4.78 5.58 -14.72
CA ILE A 149 -3.96 6.77 -14.47
C ILE A 149 -4.82 7.94 -14.01
N ALA A 150 -5.95 8.20 -14.69
CA ALA A 150 -6.87 9.28 -14.32
C ALA A 150 -7.45 9.08 -12.91
N ALA A 151 -7.83 7.86 -12.56
CA ALA A 151 -8.36 7.53 -11.23
C ALA A 151 -7.29 7.69 -10.13
N HIS A 152 -6.07 7.23 -10.38
CA HIS A 152 -4.94 7.45 -9.44
C HIS A 152 -4.58 8.93 -9.30
N ALA A 153 -4.63 9.72 -10.38
CA ALA A 153 -4.41 11.15 -10.32
C ALA A 153 -5.47 11.87 -9.46
N LEU A 154 -6.74 11.51 -9.63
CA LEU A 154 -7.82 12.05 -8.79
C LEU A 154 -7.65 11.66 -7.32
N TRP A 155 -7.33 10.40 -7.04
CA TRP A 155 -7.08 9.95 -5.68
C TRP A 155 -5.87 10.65 -5.05
N GLY A 156 -4.77 10.78 -5.78
CA GLY A 156 -3.58 11.51 -5.33
C GLY A 156 -3.85 12.98 -5.01
N ALA A 157 -4.76 13.63 -5.76
CA ALA A 157 -5.22 14.98 -5.45
C ALA A 157 -5.96 15.04 -4.10
N VAL A 158 -6.83 14.06 -3.84
CA VAL A 158 -7.57 13.93 -2.55
C VAL A 158 -6.62 13.68 -1.40
N GLU A 159 -5.70 12.72 -1.55
CA GLU A 159 -4.68 12.41 -0.53
C GLU A 159 -3.82 13.63 -0.21
N SER A 160 -3.26 14.27 -1.23
CA SER A 160 -2.39 15.43 -1.05
C SER A 160 -3.12 16.57 -0.33
N ASN A 161 -4.37 16.86 -0.72
CA ASN A 161 -5.17 17.88 -0.05
C ASN A 161 -5.46 17.54 1.41
N ALA A 162 -5.81 16.30 1.71
CA ALA A 162 -6.07 15.83 3.07
C ALA A 162 -4.83 15.88 3.97
N LEU A 163 -3.65 15.73 3.37
CA LEU A 163 -2.35 15.82 4.04
C LEU A 163 -1.80 17.26 4.13
N GLY A 164 -2.59 18.26 3.73
CA GLY A 164 -2.20 19.67 3.76
C GLY A 164 -1.31 20.10 2.61
N GLY A 165 -1.21 19.27 1.56
CA GLY A 165 -0.48 19.56 0.34
C GLY A 165 -1.36 20.17 -0.76
N SER A 166 -0.78 20.35 -1.94
CA SER A 166 -1.47 20.82 -3.14
C SER A 166 -2.15 19.67 -3.87
N SER A 167 -3.46 19.76 -4.13
CA SER A 167 -4.20 18.76 -4.92
C SER A 167 -3.60 18.58 -6.32
N THR A 168 -3.10 19.68 -6.92
CA THR A 168 -2.43 19.63 -8.22
C THR A 168 -1.13 18.83 -8.16
N ALA A 169 -0.31 19.03 -7.11
CA ALA A 169 0.92 18.27 -6.92
C ALA A 169 0.61 16.77 -6.66
N GLY A 170 -0.44 16.47 -5.88
CA GLY A 170 -0.90 15.11 -5.64
C GLY A 170 -1.38 14.42 -6.92
N ALA A 171 -2.18 15.08 -7.72
CA ALA A 171 -2.64 14.57 -9.02
C ALA A 171 -1.48 14.30 -9.98
N LEU A 172 -0.52 15.21 -10.05
CA LEU A 172 0.67 15.07 -10.90
C LEU A 172 1.60 13.95 -10.42
N SER A 173 1.78 13.77 -9.10
CA SER A 173 2.63 12.70 -8.57
C SER A 173 2.00 11.31 -8.75
N ALA A 174 0.68 11.17 -8.55
CA ALA A 174 0.00 9.90 -8.66
C ALA A 174 -0.31 9.47 -10.10
N GLY A 175 -0.65 10.44 -10.97
CA GLY A 175 -0.97 10.17 -12.39
C GLY A 175 0.16 10.56 -13.35
N GLY A 176 0.94 11.58 -13.00
CA GLY A 176 1.93 12.17 -13.89
C GLY A 176 3.17 11.30 -14.10
N ALA A 177 3.61 10.57 -13.10
CA ALA A 177 4.76 9.68 -13.22
C ALA A 177 4.54 8.60 -14.29
N GLU A 178 3.34 8.03 -14.35
CA GLU A 178 2.99 7.01 -15.34
C GLU A 178 2.73 7.58 -16.73
N LEU A 179 2.25 8.86 -16.84
CA LEU A 179 2.07 9.54 -18.11
C LEU A 179 3.39 10.07 -18.68
N VAL A 180 4.27 10.55 -17.82
CA VAL A 180 5.53 11.21 -18.21
C VAL A 180 6.66 10.22 -18.43
N ALA A 181 6.71 9.11 -17.68
CA ALA A 181 7.77 8.11 -17.83
C ALA A 181 7.87 7.51 -19.25
N PRO A 182 6.77 7.12 -19.93
CA PRO A 182 6.86 6.68 -21.33
C PRO A 182 7.27 7.79 -22.31
N GLN A 183 6.86 9.03 -22.03
CA GLN A 183 7.23 10.19 -22.86
C GLN A 183 8.71 10.51 -22.71
N ILE A 184 9.23 10.50 -21.49
CA ILE A 184 10.66 10.69 -21.22
C ILE A 184 11.46 9.52 -21.82
N ALA A 185 11.02 8.28 -21.66
CA ALA A 185 11.65 7.14 -22.27
C ALA A 185 11.72 7.29 -23.81
N LYS A 186 10.61 7.68 -24.44
CA LYS A 186 10.56 7.93 -25.87
C LYS A 186 11.54 9.03 -26.30
N VAL A 187 11.60 10.16 -25.58
CA VAL A 187 12.52 11.26 -25.88
C VAL A 187 13.98 10.86 -25.69
N LEU A 188 14.28 10.04 -24.68
CA LEU A 188 15.65 9.61 -24.40
C LEU A 188 16.13 8.49 -25.31
N TYR A 189 15.25 7.55 -25.69
CA TYR A 189 15.62 6.37 -26.48
C TYR A 189 15.38 6.53 -27.99
N ASP A 190 14.39 7.35 -28.43
CA ASP A 190 14.22 7.68 -29.85
C ASP A 190 15.28 8.67 -30.40
N LYS A 191 16.11 9.26 -29.55
CA LYS A 191 17.24 10.12 -29.90
C LYS A 191 18.60 9.44 -29.75
N ALA A 192 18.66 8.12 -29.66
CA ALA A 192 19.93 7.41 -29.80
C ALA A 192 20.42 7.59 -31.26
N PRO A 193 21.56 8.23 -31.51
CA PRO A 193 22.09 8.37 -32.88
C PRO A 193 22.44 6.96 -33.41
N ASN A 194 22.04 6.72 -34.65
CA ASN A 194 22.54 5.60 -35.45
C ASN A 194 24.05 5.65 -35.59
#